data_6d798190c3d35cffad997cdb49d417cc
#
_entry.id   6d798190c3d35cffad997cdb49d417cc
#
_cell.length_a   1.000
_cell.length_b   1.000
_cell.length_c   1.000
_cell.angle_alpha   90.00
_cell.angle_beta   90.00
_cell.angle_gamma   90.00
#
_symmetry.space_group_name_H-M   'P 1'
#
loop_
_entity.id
_entity.type
_entity.pdbx_description
1 polymer ?
#
loop_
_entity_poly.entity_id
_entity_poly.type
_entity_poly.pdbx_seq_one_letter_code
_entity_poly.pdbx_strand_id
1 'polypeptide(L)'
;MIYLDNCATTKPYDEVLKTFVEVNNNYYGNPASINKYGKITNKLLNAARTQVADILGVESDTIYFTSCATESNNIAILGSVEHKKDFGNRIIVSKIEHPSVLETFRELERRGFILDYVNVDENGFINLEHLKSLLTKETILVSVMHVNNIFGAIQPIDKIIELLKDYPKIHFHVDGVQGVLKEKLDLTQIDSYSISAHKFHGLKGVGVLYLKSRRTAYNITFGGGQENGLRSGTVNVPGAVSLAKALRLSQERVNDIKKKHYEYKKLIVDELSSLEHVVINSPLQNDFVDSIINISLPKIKGEAIINALNEREIMVSTTSACSSRTFHLNEALYVRGLSRENIEGSIRVSFSYETKLEEVKKFIEVFKDEYYKKFKEVIESGI
;
A
#
# COMPACT_ATOMS: atom_id res chain seq x y z
N MET A 1 19.88 -16.63 -0.37
CA MET A 1 19.00 -15.59 0.25
C MET A 1 17.61 -15.73 -0.34
N ILE A 2 16.60 -15.91 0.51
CA ILE A 2 15.17 -15.99 0.18
C ILE A 2 14.51 -14.70 0.65
N TYR A 3 13.84 -13.97 -0.27
CA TYR A 3 13.24 -12.68 0.05
C TYR A 3 11.72 -12.76 0.04
N LEU A 4 11.12 -12.76 1.24
CA LEU A 4 9.68 -12.86 1.49
C LEU A 4 9.11 -11.61 2.20
N ASP A 5 9.75 -10.45 2.00
CA ASP A 5 9.27 -9.14 2.48
C ASP A 5 8.88 -8.20 1.31
N ASN A 6 8.22 -8.76 0.30
CA ASN A 6 7.84 -8.03 -0.92
C ASN A 6 6.78 -6.94 -0.68
N CYS A 7 6.07 -7.00 0.41
CA CYS A 7 5.14 -5.94 0.84
C CYS A 7 5.89 -4.65 1.25
N ALA A 8 7.13 -4.77 1.76
CA ALA A 8 7.97 -3.61 2.05
C ALA A 8 8.51 -2.97 0.76
N THR A 9 9.07 -3.78 -0.13
CA THR A 9 9.54 -3.36 -1.47
C THR A 9 9.76 -4.59 -2.33
N THR A 10 9.62 -4.46 -3.65
CA THR A 10 9.94 -5.53 -4.60
C THR A 10 11.23 -5.20 -5.35
N LYS A 11 11.94 -6.22 -5.83
CA LYS A 11 13.06 -6.06 -6.75
C LYS A 11 12.53 -5.52 -8.09
N PRO A 12 13.10 -4.46 -8.67
CA PRO A 12 12.69 -4.00 -10.00
C PRO A 12 12.91 -5.09 -11.05
N TYR A 13 12.02 -5.18 -12.04
CA TYR A 13 12.27 -6.04 -13.21
C TYR A 13 13.49 -5.55 -13.99
N ASP A 14 14.24 -6.46 -14.59
CA ASP A 14 15.41 -6.13 -15.41
C ASP A 14 15.01 -5.24 -16.60
N GLU A 15 13.84 -5.46 -17.20
CA GLU A 15 13.28 -4.62 -18.27
C GLU A 15 13.00 -3.19 -17.81
N VAL A 16 12.61 -3.01 -16.54
CA VAL A 16 12.36 -1.69 -15.93
C VAL A 16 13.68 -0.95 -15.73
N LEU A 17 14.72 -1.64 -15.23
CA LEU A 17 16.05 -1.07 -15.06
C LEU A 17 16.66 -0.67 -16.42
N LYS A 18 16.55 -1.52 -17.44
CA LYS A 18 17.00 -1.21 -18.81
C LYS A 18 16.28 0.01 -19.36
N THR A 19 14.96 0.10 -19.20
CA THR A 19 14.15 1.25 -19.64
C THR A 19 14.60 2.53 -18.93
N PHE A 20 14.85 2.49 -17.63
CA PHE A 20 15.31 3.65 -16.87
C PHE A 20 16.66 4.18 -17.38
N VAL A 21 17.63 3.29 -17.62
CA VAL A 21 18.95 3.64 -18.17
C VAL A 21 18.82 4.20 -19.59
N GLU A 22 18.02 3.56 -20.44
CA GLU A 22 17.80 4.00 -21.82
C GLU A 22 17.20 5.41 -21.89
N VAL A 23 16.17 5.69 -21.08
CA VAL A 23 15.53 7.00 -21.06
C VAL A 23 16.49 8.09 -20.53
N ASN A 24 17.29 7.78 -19.50
CA ASN A 24 18.31 8.72 -19.01
C ASN A 24 19.39 9.03 -20.07
N ASN A 25 19.83 8.04 -20.84
CA ASN A 25 20.87 8.23 -21.83
C ASN A 25 20.38 8.94 -23.09
N ASN A 26 19.17 8.61 -23.56
CA ASN A 26 18.70 9.02 -24.88
C ASN A 26 17.63 10.13 -24.86
N TYR A 27 16.95 10.35 -23.70
CA TYR A 27 15.81 11.26 -23.58
C TYR A 27 15.90 12.13 -22.33
N TYR A 28 17.09 12.63 -22.02
CA TYR A 28 17.37 13.44 -20.81
C TYR A 28 16.87 14.90 -20.89
N GLY A 29 16.23 15.32 -21.98
CA GLY A 29 15.72 16.68 -22.14
C GLY A 29 14.64 17.02 -21.11
N ASN A 30 14.59 18.30 -20.71
CA ASN A 30 13.50 18.76 -19.84
C ASN A 30 12.19 18.80 -20.63
N PRO A 31 11.12 18.10 -20.24
CA PRO A 31 9.85 18.06 -20.97
C PRO A 31 9.15 19.43 -21.06
N ALA A 32 9.50 20.40 -20.20
CA ALA A 32 8.98 21.76 -20.28
C ALA A 32 9.69 22.63 -21.32
N SER A 33 10.81 22.18 -21.88
CA SER A 33 11.55 22.93 -22.89
C SER A 33 10.87 22.93 -24.26
N ILE A 34 10.79 24.10 -24.91
CA ILE A 34 10.15 24.28 -26.22
C ILE A 34 10.99 23.74 -27.39
N ASN A 35 12.28 23.45 -27.17
CA ASN A 35 13.16 22.92 -28.17
C ASN A 35 12.79 21.49 -28.59
N LYS A 36 13.39 20.99 -29.68
CA LYS A 36 13.10 19.65 -30.23
C LYS A 36 13.29 18.53 -29.20
N TYR A 37 14.30 18.64 -28.36
CA TYR A 37 14.64 17.63 -27.36
C TYR A 37 13.59 17.56 -26.23
N GLY A 38 13.17 18.72 -25.70
CA GLY A 38 12.09 18.80 -24.71
C GLY A 38 10.77 18.25 -25.25
N LYS A 39 10.44 18.56 -26.52
CA LYS A 39 9.22 18.03 -27.16
C LYS A 39 9.23 16.50 -27.28
N ILE A 40 10.37 15.87 -27.58
CA ILE A 40 10.50 14.42 -27.62
C ILE A 40 10.29 13.82 -26.22
N THR A 41 10.95 14.38 -25.21
CA THR A 41 10.83 13.92 -23.82
C THR A 41 9.41 14.10 -23.29
N ASN A 42 8.73 15.21 -23.65
CA ASN A 42 7.33 15.44 -23.28
C ASN A 42 6.38 14.42 -23.93
N LYS A 43 6.60 14.04 -25.19
CA LYS A 43 5.82 12.97 -25.85
C LYS A 43 5.98 11.66 -25.10
N LEU A 44 7.21 11.32 -24.67
CA LEU A 44 7.48 10.10 -23.92
C LEU A 44 6.80 10.10 -22.55
N LEU A 45 6.84 11.23 -21.83
CA LEU A 45 6.13 11.41 -20.58
C LEU A 45 4.62 11.22 -20.73
N ASN A 46 4.02 11.85 -21.77
CA ASN A 46 2.59 11.73 -22.02
C ASN A 46 2.19 10.29 -22.43
N ALA A 47 3.02 9.59 -23.21
CA ALA A 47 2.78 8.18 -23.53
C ALA A 47 2.80 7.29 -22.28
N ALA A 48 3.73 7.54 -21.35
CA ALA A 48 3.77 6.86 -20.07
C ALA A 48 2.51 7.15 -19.22
N ARG A 49 2.04 8.39 -19.21
CA ARG A 49 0.82 8.82 -18.51
C ARG A 49 -0.41 8.12 -19.09
N THR A 50 -0.56 8.10 -20.42
CA THR A 50 -1.64 7.40 -21.12
C THR A 50 -1.61 5.90 -20.77
N GLN A 51 -0.44 5.25 -20.84
CA GLN A 51 -0.32 3.82 -20.50
C GLN A 51 -0.76 3.53 -19.05
N VAL A 52 -0.41 4.39 -18.08
CA VAL A 52 -0.86 4.24 -16.70
C VAL A 52 -2.37 4.40 -16.61
N ALA A 53 -2.93 5.41 -17.28
CA ALA A 53 -4.36 5.69 -17.31
C ALA A 53 -5.16 4.52 -17.90
N ASP A 54 -4.74 4.00 -19.05
CA ASP A 54 -5.36 2.85 -19.72
C ASP A 54 -5.40 1.61 -18.80
N ILE A 55 -4.30 1.34 -18.09
CA ILE A 55 -4.23 0.20 -17.14
C ILE A 55 -5.17 0.39 -15.96
N LEU A 56 -5.30 1.62 -15.47
CA LEU A 56 -6.16 1.97 -14.34
C LEU A 56 -7.62 2.22 -14.75
N GLY A 57 -7.93 2.27 -16.05
CA GLY A 57 -9.28 2.51 -16.58
C GLY A 57 -9.78 3.94 -16.37
N VAL A 58 -8.87 4.93 -16.47
CA VAL A 58 -9.17 6.35 -16.23
C VAL A 58 -8.63 7.25 -17.35
N GLU A 59 -9.02 8.53 -17.36
CA GLU A 59 -8.50 9.50 -18.31
C GLU A 59 -7.05 9.91 -17.98
N SER A 60 -6.24 10.15 -19.00
CA SER A 60 -4.81 10.45 -18.80
C SER A 60 -4.54 11.76 -18.07
N ASP A 61 -5.41 12.75 -18.17
CA ASP A 61 -5.29 14.03 -17.48
C ASP A 61 -5.60 13.95 -15.97
N THR A 62 -6.09 12.81 -15.51
CA THR A 62 -6.32 12.51 -14.09
C THR A 62 -5.12 11.84 -13.40
N ILE A 63 -4.06 11.55 -14.15
CA ILE A 63 -2.84 10.88 -13.66
C ILE A 63 -1.74 11.92 -13.40
N TYR A 64 -1.15 11.89 -12.22
CA TYR A 64 -0.06 12.79 -11.80
C TYR A 64 1.11 11.97 -11.28
N PHE A 65 2.31 12.22 -11.80
CA PHE A 65 3.52 11.57 -11.32
C PHE A 65 4.05 12.25 -10.06
N THR A 66 4.37 11.44 -9.06
CA THR A 66 4.90 11.85 -7.76
C THR A 66 6.20 11.10 -7.46
N SER A 67 6.84 11.40 -6.33
CA SER A 67 8.04 10.67 -5.90
C SER A 67 7.72 9.34 -5.22
N CYS A 68 6.55 9.18 -4.63
CA CYS A 68 6.08 7.97 -3.95
C CYS A 68 4.62 8.14 -3.50
N ALA A 69 4.02 7.07 -3.00
CA ALA A 69 2.66 7.13 -2.45
C ALA A 69 2.53 8.05 -1.23
N THR A 70 3.58 8.23 -0.43
CA THR A 70 3.55 9.21 0.68
C THR A 70 3.32 10.63 0.15
N GLU A 71 4.00 11.04 -0.92
CA GLU A 71 3.73 12.33 -1.57
C GLU A 71 2.32 12.37 -2.15
N SER A 72 1.88 11.30 -2.82
CA SER A 72 0.53 11.20 -3.38
C SER A 72 -0.57 11.34 -2.32
N ASN A 73 -0.44 10.62 -1.19
CA ASN A 73 -1.37 10.70 -0.07
C ASN A 73 -1.43 12.11 0.52
N ASN A 74 -0.27 12.75 0.74
CA ASN A 74 -0.22 14.13 1.24
C ASN A 74 -0.87 15.13 0.27
N ILE A 75 -0.60 15.03 -1.03
CA ILE A 75 -1.23 15.90 -2.04
C ILE A 75 -2.75 15.70 -2.04
N ALA A 76 -3.22 14.46 -2.07
CA ALA A 76 -4.65 14.15 -2.09
C ALA A 76 -5.36 14.65 -0.84
N ILE A 77 -4.83 14.34 0.35
CA ILE A 77 -5.45 14.64 1.64
C ILE A 77 -5.39 16.14 1.94
N LEU A 78 -4.18 16.73 1.97
CA LEU A 78 -4.03 18.15 2.31
C LEU A 78 -4.65 19.06 1.24
N GLY A 79 -4.47 18.70 -0.03
CA GLY A 79 -5.01 19.49 -1.14
C GLY A 79 -6.53 19.48 -1.20
N SER A 80 -7.17 18.32 -0.94
CA SER A 80 -8.63 18.23 -0.92
C SER A 80 -9.25 18.93 0.28
N VAL A 81 -8.63 18.84 1.45
CA VAL A 81 -9.09 19.55 2.65
C VAL A 81 -8.99 21.05 2.46
N GLU A 82 -7.87 21.56 1.94
CA GLU A 82 -7.73 23.00 1.66
C GLU A 82 -8.77 23.49 0.66
N HIS A 83 -9.14 22.67 -0.33
CA HIS A 83 -10.21 22.99 -1.29
C HIS A 83 -11.60 22.98 -0.64
N LYS A 84 -11.82 22.12 0.34
CA LYS A 84 -13.16 21.86 0.90
C LYS A 84 -13.41 22.47 2.28
N LYS A 85 -12.44 23.13 2.91
CA LYS A 85 -12.52 23.66 4.27
C LYS A 85 -13.70 24.63 4.51
N ASP A 86 -14.21 25.31 3.48
CA ASP A 86 -15.37 26.19 3.58
C ASP A 86 -16.72 25.41 3.61
N PHE A 87 -16.70 24.12 3.32
CA PHE A 87 -17.89 23.25 3.34
C PHE A 87 -18.05 22.44 4.62
N GLY A 88 -17.02 22.37 5.45
CA GLY A 88 -17.00 21.63 6.71
C GLY A 88 -15.60 21.50 7.28
N ASN A 89 -15.53 20.92 8.46
CA ASN A 89 -14.27 20.75 9.20
C ASN A 89 -14.07 19.34 9.75
N ARG A 90 -14.92 18.37 9.35
CA ARG A 90 -14.84 16.97 9.82
C ARG A 90 -14.18 16.08 8.78
N ILE A 91 -13.22 15.27 9.23
CA ILE A 91 -12.45 14.34 8.41
C ILE A 91 -12.46 12.96 9.06
N ILE A 92 -12.62 11.91 8.26
CA ILE A 92 -12.73 10.53 8.74
C ILE A 92 -11.62 9.68 8.13
N VAL A 93 -10.94 8.89 8.96
CA VAL A 93 -9.85 8.00 8.53
C VAL A 93 -10.02 6.60 9.14
N SER A 94 -9.63 5.59 8.40
CA SER A 94 -9.54 4.23 8.93
C SER A 94 -8.42 4.12 9.97
N LYS A 95 -8.64 3.35 11.04
CA LYS A 95 -7.61 3.08 12.07
C LYS A 95 -6.45 2.21 11.57
N ILE A 96 -6.60 1.55 10.43
CA ILE A 96 -5.63 0.59 9.91
C ILE A 96 -4.77 1.14 8.76
N GLU A 97 -4.79 2.46 8.54
CA GLU A 97 -4.06 3.13 7.48
C GLU A 97 -2.52 3.06 7.67
N HIS A 98 -1.84 3.27 6.54
CA HIS A 98 -0.39 3.47 6.56
C HIS A 98 -0.03 4.81 7.25
N PRO A 99 1.13 4.93 7.94
CA PRO A 99 1.56 6.18 8.56
C PRO A 99 1.53 7.41 7.65
N SER A 100 1.76 7.28 6.34
CA SER A 100 1.66 8.39 5.40
C SER A 100 0.26 9.00 5.27
N VAL A 101 -0.78 8.26 5.67
CA VAL A 101 -2.16 8.74 5.77
C VAL A 101 -2.44 9.20 7.20
N LEU A 102 -2.22 8.35 8.21
CA LEU A 102 -2.53 8.67 9.62
C LEU A 102 -1.84 9.95 10.09
N GLU A 103 -0.54 10.12 9.83
CA GLU A 103 0.20 11.30 10.27
C GLU A 103 -0.29 12.58 9.55
N THR A 104 -0.74 12.44 8.30
CA THR A 104 -1.32 13.57 7.56
C THR A 104 -2.67 13.98 8.16
N PHE A 105 -3.49 13.03 8.60
CA PHE A 105 -4.75 13.33 9.31
C PHE A 105 -4.51 13.92 10.69
N ARG A 106 -3.52 13.41 11.45
CA ARG A 106 -3.10 14.00 12.73
C ARG A 106 -2.59 15.43 12.57
N GLU A 107 -1.92 15.75 11.47
CA GLU A 107 -1.52 17.12 11.16
C GLU A 107 -2.74 18.01 10.89
N LEU A 108 -3.75 17.52 10.18
CA LEU A 108 -5.01 18.25 9.97
C LEU A 108 -5.76 18.50 11.29
N GLU A 109 -5.77 17.52 12.19
CA GLU A 109 -6.32 17.68 13.56
C GLU A 109 -5.60 18.81 14.31
N ARG A 110 -4.25 18.87 14.25
CA ARG A 110 -3.46 19.99 14.82
C ARG A 110 -3.80 21.33 14.20
N ARG A 111 -4.27 21.37 12.95
CA ARG A 111 -4.77 22.59 12.28
C ARG A 111 -6.21 22.94 12.61
N GLY A 112 -6.88 22.16 13.49
CA GLY A 112 -8.23 22.45 13.99
C GLY A 112 -9.37 21.70 13.29
N PHE A 113 -9.08 20.73 12.41
CA PHE A 113 -10.10 19.85 11.86
C PHE A 113 -10.53 18.81 12.90
N ILE A 114 -11.78 18.39 12.84
CA ILE A 114 -12.33 17.34 13.71
C ILE A 114 -11.99 15.99 13.07
N LEU A 115 -11.12 15.22 13.72
CA LEU A 115 -10.68 13.91 13.25
C LEU A 115 -11.48 12.80 13.90
N ASP A 116 -12.17 12.02 13.07
CA ASP A 116 -12.85 10.79 13.47
C ASP A 116 -12.16 9.56 12.92
N TYR A 117 -12.02 8.55 13.75
CA TYR A 117 -11.44 7.27 13.39
C TYR A 117 -12.54 6.23 13.20
N VAL A 118 -12.67 5.68 11.98
CA VAL A 118 -13.59 4.56 11.76
C VAL A 118 -12.96 3.25 12.25
N ASN A 119 -13.75 2.47 13.00
CA ASN A 119 -13.34 1.18 13.51
C ASN A 119 -13.34 0.10 12.42
N VAL A 120 -12.65 -0.98 12.68
CA VAL A 120 -12.71 -2.22 11.91
C VAL A 120 -13.29 -3.35 12.77
N ASP A 121 -13.75 -4.41 12.11
CA ASP A 121 -14.15 -5.66 12.76
C ASP A 121 -12.93 -6.54 13.11
N GLU A 122 -13.18 -7.70 13.67
CA GLU A 122 -12.18 -8.71 14.04
C GLU A 122 -11.36 -9.27 12.87
N ASN A 123 -11.87 -9.15 11.65
CA ASN A 123 -11.17 -9.52 10.42
C ASN A 123 -10.38 -8.36 9.82
N GLY A 124 -10.56 -7.16 10.35
CA GLY A 124 -9.89 -5.95 9.89
C GLY A 124 -10.60 -5.25 8.75
N PHE A 125 -11.89 -5.51 8.52
CA PHE A 125 -12.72 -4.77 7.57
C PHE A 125 -13.36 -3.56 8.22
N ILE A 126 -13.49 -2.47 7.45
CA ILE A 126 -14.19 -1.26 7.92
C ILE A 126 -15.59 -1.60 8.39
N ASN A 127 -15.93 -1.18 9.60
CA ASN A 127 -17.28 -1.24 10.13
C ASN A 127 -18.15 -0.17 9.45
N LEU A 128 -18.98 -0.58 8.50
CA LEU A 128 -19.81 0.32 7.69
C LEU A 128 -20.87 1.05 8.52
N GLU A 129 -21.44 0.41 9.54
CA GLU A 129 -22.42 1.05 10.44
C GLU A 129 -21.75 2.14 11.28
N HIS A 130 -20.53 1.87 11.77
CA HIS A 130 -19.76 2.89 12.48
C HIS A 130 -19.38 4.05 11.53
N LEU A 131 -18.94 3.75 10.30
CA LEU A 131 -18.66 4.80 9.31
C LEU A 131 -19.91 5.66 9.08
N LYS A 132 -21.06 5.03 8.86
CA LYS A 132 -22.35 5.71 8.66
C LYS A 132 -22.70 6.63 9.84
N SER A 133 -22.45 6.20 11.07
CA SER A 133 -22.71 6.99 12.27
C SER A 133 -21.81 8.23 12.42
N LEU A 134 -20.62 8.22 11.81
CA LEU A 134 -19.67 9.33 11.82
C LEU A 134 -19.96 10.37 10.73
N LEU A 135 -20.66 9.99 9.66
CA LEU A 135 -20.94 10.87 8.52
C LEU A 135 -21.90 11.99 8.91
N THR A 136 -21.52 13.22 8.60
CA THR A 136 -22.34 14.43 8.81
C THR A 136 -22.27 15.34 7.58
N LYS A 137 -23.09 16.41 7.57
CA LYS A 137 -23.05 17.43 6.51
C LYS A 137 -21.74 18.23 6.51
N GLU A 138 -20.98 18.19 7.60
CA GLU A 138 -19.70 18.87 7.76
C GLU A 138 -18.50 17.96 7.44
N THR A 139 -18.76 16.68 7.11
CA THR A 139 -17.70 15.76 6.68
C THR A 139 -17.27 16.12 5.25
N ILE A 140 -15.97 16.37 5.09
CA ILE A 140 -15.38 16.80 3.81
C ILE A 140 -14.37 15.80 3.23
N LEU A 141 -13.84 14.88 4.04
CA LEU A 141 -12.86 13.88 3.63
C LEU A 141 -13.13 12.55 4.34
N VAL A 142 -13.07 11.46 3.56
CA VAL A 142 -13.01 10.08 4.06
C VAL A 142 -11.79 9.43 3.41
N SER A 143 -10.98 8.71 4.19
CA SER A 143 -9.84 7.95 3.67
C SER A 143 -9.85 6.52 4.19
N VAL A 144 -9.77 5.56 3.27
CA VAL A 144 -9.69 4.12 3.56
C VAL A 144 -8.71 3.47 2.59
N MET A 145 -7.75 2.69 3.09
CA MET A 145 -6.84 1.93 2.22
C MET A 145 -7.58 0.84 1.45
N HIS A 146 -7.10 0.49 0.25
CA HIS A 146 -7.71 -0.56 -0.57
C HIS A 146 -7.43 -1.96 0.01
N VAL A 147 -6.17 -2.24 0.32
CA VAL A 147 -5.73 -3.51 0.91
C VAL A 147 -4.79 -3.23 2.08
N ASN A 148 -5.04 -3.87 3.20
CA ASN A 148 -4.18 -3.70 4.37
C ASN A 148 -2.80 -4.37 4.15
N ASN A 149 -1.75 -3.63 4.40
CA ASN A 149 -0.36 -4.04 4.17
C ASN A 149 0.21 -4.98 5.24
N ILE A 150 -0.50 -5.23 6.33
CA ILE A 150 -0.07 -6.07 7.46
C ILE A 150 -0.64 -7.47 7.36
N PHE A 151 -1.94 -7.60 7.12
CA PHE A 151 -2.65 -8.88 7.10
C PHE A 151 -3.42 -9.17 5.80
N GLY A 152 -3.41 -8.23 4.84
CA GLY A 152 -3.91 -8.46 3.49
C GLY A 152 -5.42 -8.37 3.30
N ALA A 153 -6.20 -7.88 4.28
CA ALA A 153 -7.65 -7.69 4.12
C ALA A 153 -7.97 -6.65 3.03
N ILE A 154 -8.89 -7.00 2.15
CA ILE A 154 -9.41 -6.16 1.06
C ILE A 154 -10.58 -5.35 1.61
N GLN A 155 -10.47 -4.03 1.64
CA GLN A 155 -11.51 -3.20 2.22
C GLN A 155 -12.75 -3.12 1.30
N PRO A 156 -13.96 -3.01 1.86
CA PRO A 156 -15.22 -3.01 1.10
C PRO A 156 -15.48 -1.65 0.43
N ILE A 157 -14.56 -1.21 -0.45
CA ILE A 157 -14.56 0.13 -1.07
C ILE A 157 -15.88 0.38 -1.82
N ASP A 158 -16.42 -0.61 -2.56
CA ASP A 158 -17.66 -0.45 -3.29
C ASP A 158 -18.86 -0.14 -2.35
N LYS A 159 -18.89 -0.77 -1.15
CA LYS A 159 -19.92 -0.49 -0.15
C LYS A 159 -19.76 0.89 0.47
N ILE A 160 -18.51 1.35 0.62
CA ILE A 160 -18.22 2.72 1.09
C ILE A 160 -18.66 3.73 0.02
N ILE A 161 -18.36 3.49 -1.25
CA ILE A 161 -18.81 4.33 -2.38
C ILE A 161 -20.34 4.48 -2.33
N GLU A 162 -21.07 3.37 -2.18
CA GLU A 162 -22.54 3.41 -2.11
C GLU A 162 -23.04 4.26 -0.93
N LEU A 163 -22.42 4.11 0.24
CA LEU A 163 -22.76 4.89 1.43
C LEU A 163 -22.47 6.40 1.23
N LEU A 164 -21.42 6.74 0.50
CA LEU A 164 -21.01 8.14 0.29
C LEU A 164 -21.81 8.86 -0.79
N LYS A 165 -22.67 8.18 -1.57
CA LYS A 165 -23.51 8.82 -2.60
C LYS A 165 -24.41 9.93 -2.04
N ASP A 166 -24.86 9.77 -0.80
CA ASP A 166 -25.69 10.77 -0.12
C ASP A 166 -24.90 11.98 0.39
N TYR A 167 -23.57 11.95 0.25
CA TYR A 167 -22.64 12.95 0.77
C TYR A 167 -21.70 13.52 -0.33
N PRO A 168 -22.22 14.18 -1.38
CA PRO A 168 -21.43 14.57 -2.56
C PRO A 168 -20.33 15.59 -2.29
N LYS A 169 -20.27 16.18 -1.11
CA LYS A 169 -19.20 17.11 -0.70
C LYS A 169 -17.95 16.38 -0.22
N ILE A 170 -18.06 15.12 0.17
CA ILE A 170 -16.95 14.34 0.67
C ILE A 170 -15.97 14.06 -0.48
N HIS A 171 -14.68 14.24 -0.21
CA HIS A 171 -13.60 13.69 -1.02
C HIS A 171 -13.28 12.29 -0.50
N PHE A 172 -13.42 11.28 -1.34
CA PHE A 172 -13.08 9.92 -0.98
C PHE A 172 -11.69 9.57 -1.50
N HIS A 173 -10.73 9.48 -0.60
CA HIS A 173 -9.36 9.07 -0.87
C HIS A 173 -9.15 7.59 -0.58
N VAL A 174 -8.47 6.88 -1.48
CA VAL A 174 -8.11 5.47 -1.30
C VAL A 174 -6.59 5.29 -1.45
N ASP A 175 -5.91 4.84 -0.40
CA ASP A 175 -4.52 4.38 -0.53
C ASP A 175 -4.50 3.02 -1.24
N GLY A 176 -4.08 3.03 -2.50
CA GLY A 176 -4.06 1.88 -3.40
C GLY A 176 -2.76 1.10 -3.45
N VAL A 177 -1.78 1.45 -2.62
CA VAL A 177 -0.40 0.92 -2.69
C VAL A 177 -0.34 -0.59 -2.66
N GLN A 178 -1.17 -1.24 -1.85
CA GLN A 178 -1.23 -2.70 -1.78
C GLN A 178 -2.39 -3.30 -2.58
N GLY A 179 -3.33 -2.47 -3.06
CA GLY A 179 -4.49 -2.90 -3.84
C GLY A 179 -4.24 -2.98 -5.34
N VAL A 180 -3.46 -2.04 -5.89
CA VAL A 180 -3.21 -1.95 -7.34
C VAL A 180 -2.71 -3.28 -7.91
N LEU A 181 -3.35 -3.74 -9.00
CA LEU A 181 -3.13 -5.04 -9.67
C LEU A 181 -3.47 -6.29 -8.83
N LYS A 182 -3.66 -6.18 -7.51
CA LYS A 182 -4.06 -7.31 -6.66
C LYS A 182 -5.57 -7.46 -6.59
N GLU A 183 -6.28 -6.33 -6.52
CA GLU A 183 -7.74 -6.31 -6.51
C GLU A 183 -8.27 -5.26 -7.48
N LYS A 184 -9.43 -5.54 -8.10
CA LYS A 184 -10.07 -4.62 -9.04
C LYS A 184 -10.85 -3.56 -8.28
N LEU A 185 -10.76 -2.32 -8.74
CA LEU A 185 -11.55 -1.20 -8.25
C LEU A 185 -11.86 -0.26 -9.43
N ASP A 186 -13.10 0.15 -9.57
CA ASP A 186 -13.47 1.21 -10.51
C ASP A 186 -13.08 2.58 -9.93
N LEU A 187 -11.92 3.08 -10.35
CA LEU A 187 -11.39 4.35 -9.87
C LEU A 187 -12.28 5.55 -10.22
N THR A 188 -13.14 5.43 -11.23
CA THR A 188 -14.07 6.53 -11.60
C THR A 188 -15.09 6.85 -10.52
N GLN A 189 -15.28 5.94 -9.56
CA GLN A 189 -16.21 6.09 -8.44
C GLN A 189 -15.59 6.76 -7.20
N ILE A 190 -14.28 6.95 -7.15
CA ILE A 190 -13.56 7.59 -6.05
C ILE A 190 -12.90 8.89 -6.51
N ASP A 191 -12.49 9.74 -5.58
CA ASP A 191 -11.91 11.05 -5.92
C ASP A 191 -10.40 11.02 -6.09
N SER A 192 -9.69 10.15 -5.35
CA SER A 192 -8.25 9.99 -5.49
C SER A 192 -7.75 8.61 -5.08
N TYR A 193 -6.66 8.17 -5.75
CA TYR A 193 -6.03 6.88 -5.53
C TYR A 193 -4.50 7.00 -5.62
N SER A 194 -3.79 6.48 -4.62
CA SER A 194 -2.33 6.58 -4.54
C SER A 194 -1.65 5.24 -4.80
N ILE A 195 -0.59 5.23 -5.61
CA ILE A 195 0.24 4.04 -5.86
C ILE A 195 1.73 4.36 -5.83
N SER A 196 2.57 3.35 -5.58
CA SER A 196 4.02 3.47 -5.53
C SER A 196 4.67 2.34 -6.33
N ALA A 197 5.55 2.70 -7.28
CA ALA A 197 6.10 1.76 -8.26
C ALA A 197 6.85 0.59 -7.64
N HIS A 198 7.58 0.83 -6.55
CA HIS A 198 8.38 -0.22 -5.90
C HIS A 198 7.57 -1.33 -5.22
N LYS A 199 6.25 -1.28 -5.25
CA LYS A 199 5.36 -2.35 -4.75
C LYS A 199 4.92 -3.33 -5.86
N PHE A 200 5.21 -3.01 -7.12
CA PHE A 200 4.94 -3.86 -8.29
C PHE A 200 6.12 -3.89 -9.26
N HIS A 201 7.32 -4.13 -8.72
CA HIS A 201 8.57 -4.30 -9.48
C HIS A 201 9.04 -3.07 -10.27
N GLY A 202 8.58 -1.87 -9.88
CA GLY A 202 9.10 -0.60 -10.35
C GLY A 202 10.21 -0.06 -9.47
N LEU A 203 10.71 1.12 -9.81
CA LEU A 203 11.76 1.80 -9.06
C LEU A 203 11.22 2.46 -7.79
N LYS A 204 12.08 2.62 -6.78
CA LYS A 204 11.86 3.57 -5.69
C LYS A 204 11.97 5.00 -6.23
N GLY A 205 11.36 5.96 -5.56
CA GLY A 205 11.44 7.38 -5.95
C GLY A 205 10.48 7.77 -7.08
N VAL A 206 9.48 6.95 -7.38
CA VAL A 206 8.39 7.27 -8.30
C VAL A 206 7.07 6.64 -7.86
N GLY A 207 6.00 7.44 -7.94
CA GLY A 207 4.64 7.06 -7.65
C GLY A 207 3.65 7.74 -8.59
N VAL A 208 2.38 7.45 -8.39
CA VAL A 208 1.28 8.09 -9.11
C VAL A 208 0.18 8.46 -8.13
N LEU A 209 -0.39 9.62 -8.35
CA LEU A 209 -1.68 10.03 -7.83
C LEU A 209 -2.69 10.03 -8.98
N TYR A 210 -3.74 9.24 -8.87
CA TYR A 210 -4.98 9.46 -9.59
C TYR A 210 -5.79 10.51 -8.83
N LEU A 211 -6.25 11.53 -9.52
CA LEU A 211 -7.15 12.55 -8.98
C LEU A 211 -8.25 12.79 -10.01
N LYS A 212 -9.49 12.41 -9.67
CA LYS A 212 -10.65 12.46 -10.57
C LYS A 212 -10.86 13.83 -11.21
N SER A 213 -10.55 14.88 -10.49
CA SER A 213 -10.60 16.25 -11.02
C SER A 213 -9.50 17.10 -10.39
N ARG A 214 -8.70 17.76 -11.25
CA ARG A 214 -7.68 18.73 -10.81
C ARG A 214 -8.26 19.84 -9.92
N ARG A 215 -9.51 20.18 -10.10
CA ARG A 215 -10.20 21.25 -9.38
C ARG A 215 -10.53 20.89 -7.92
N THR A 216 -10.42 19.63 -7.53
CA THR A 216 -10.78 19.16 -6.18
C THR A 216 -9.61 19.15 -5.19
N ALA A 217 -8.41 19.58 -5.60
CA ALA A 217 -7.25 19.65 -4.72
C ALA A 217 -6.42 20.92 -4.97
N TYR A 218 -6.07 21.64 -3.91
CA TYR A 218 -5.09 22.71 -3.95
C TYR A 218 -3.66 22.17 -3.97
N ASN A 219 -2.73 23.01 -4.45
CA ASN A 219 -1.32 22.69 -4.43
C ASN A 219 -0.76 22.71 -3.01
N ILE A 220 0.02 21.72 -2.66
CA ILE A 220 0.81 21.73 -1.42
C ILE A 220 2.30 21.96 -1.68
N THR A 221 2.71 21.93 -2.95
CA THR A 221 4.06 22.28 -3.44
C THR A 221 3.95 23.37 -4.50
N PHE A 222 4.74 24.44 -4.35
CA PHE A 222 4.68 25.61 -5.21
C PHE A 222 5.94 25.70 -6.08
N GLY A 223 5.80 26.20 -7.33
CA GLY A 223 6.91 26.31 -8.27
C GLY A 223 6.45 26.48 -9.72
N GLY A 224 7.11 25.83 -10.66
CA GLY A 224 7.01 26.05 -12.10
C GLY A 224 5.80 25.45 -12.82
N GLY A 225 4.77 24.97 -12.10
CA GLY A 225 3.51 24.52 -12.70
C GLY A 225 3.54 23.15 -13.38
N GLN A 226 4.55 22.33 -13.14
CA GLN A 226 4.60 20.95 -13.64
C GLN A 226 3.41 20.12 -13.10
N GLU A 227 3.14 18.99 -13.75
CA GLU A 227 1.99 18.12 -13.43
C GLU A 227 0.67 18.92 -13.36
N ASN A 228 0.38 19.69 -14.39
CA ASN A 228 -0.80 20.55 -14.49
C ASN A 228 -0.97 21.51 -13.29
N GLY A 229 0.15 21.98 -12.74
CA GLY A 229 0.19 22.85 -11.57
C GLY A 229 -0.12 22.18 -10.24
N LEU A 230 -0.33 20.86 -10.19
CA LEU A 230 -0.59 20.15 -8.94
C LEU A 230 0.70 19.85 -8.16
N ARG A 231 1.74 19.44 -8.88
CA ARG A 231 3.01 19.01 -8.29
C ARG A 231 4.17 19.66 -9.03
N SER A 232 4.65 20.77 -8.50
CA SER A 232 5.77 21.52 -9.08
C SER A 232 7.11 20.80 -8.90
N GLY A 233 8.07 21.11 -9.76
CA GLY A 233 9.40 20.51 -9.84
C GLY A 233 9.62 19.74 -11.13
N THR A 234 10.85 19.74 -11.64
CA THR A 234 11.19 19.01 -12.88
C THR A 234 10.75 17.56 -12.79
N VAL A 235 10.00 17.10 -13.79
CA VAL A 235 9.41 15.76 -13.79
C VAL A 235 10.50 14.71 -14.00
N ASN A 236 10.48 13.65 -13.19
CA ASN A 236 11.32 12.47 -13.34
C ASN A 236 10.82 11.60 -14.50
N VAL A 237 11.09 12.02 -15.76
CA VAL A 237 10.63 11.28 -16.95
C VAL A 237 11.14 9.84 -16.99
N PRO A 238 12.42 9.55 -16.72
CA PRO A 238 12.91 8.17 -16.66
C PRO A 238 12.15 7.32 -15.63
N GLY A 239 11.86 7.87 -14.47
CA GLY A 239 11.07 7.20 -13.44
C GLY A 239 9.62 6.96 -13.87
N ALA A 240 8.96 7.96 -14.48
CA ALA A 240 7.58 7.85 -14.96
C ALA A 240 7.43 6.77 -16.04
N VAL A 241 8.34 6.74 -17.02
CA VAL A 241 8.35 5.72 -18.07
C VAL A 241 8.64 4.32 -17.52
N SER A 242 9.57 4.22 -16.57
CA SER A 242 9.88 2.97 -15.89
C SER A 242 8.73 2.46 -15.03
N LEU A 243 7.98 3.35 -14.36
CA LEU A 243 6.77 3.01 -13.62
C LEU A 243 5.69 2.45 -14.56
N ALA A 244 5.41 3.14 -15.67
CA ALA A 244 4.44 2.67 -16.67
C ALA A 244 4.82 1.30 -17.22
N LYS A 245 6.11 1.06 -17.49
CA LYS A 245 6.65 -0.24 -17.88
C LYS A 245 6.42 -1.32 -16.82
N ALA A 246 6.72 -1.01 -15.54
CA ALA A 246 6.54 -1.94 -14.43
C ALA A 246 5.06 -2.31 -14.25
N LEU A 247 4.18 -1.32 -14.32
CA LEU A 247 2.73 -1.50 -14.17
C LEU A 247 2.18 -2.41 -15.27
N ARG A 248 2.58 -2.17 -16.52
CA ARG A 248 2.18 -3.00 -17.66
C ARG A 248 2.66 -4.44 -17.55
N LEU A 249 3.95 -4.67 -17.26
CA LEU A 249 4.50 -6.02 -17.09
C LEU A 249 3.82 -6.78 -15.96
N SER A 250 3.52 -6.08 -14.86
CA SER A 250 2.81 -6.70 -13.73
C SER A 250 1.35 -7.00 -14.06
N GLN A 251 0.68 -6.15 -14.85
CA GLN A 251 -0.68 -6.42 -15.32
C GLN A 251 -0.73 -7.63 -16.27
N GLU A 252 0.20 -7.74 -17.20
CA GLU A 252 0.30 -8.89 -18.11
C GLU A 252 0.46 -10.22 -17.38
N ARG A 253 1.04 -10.20 -16.17
CA ARG A 253 1.37 -11.38 -15.35
C ARG A 253 0.36 -11.62 -14.21
N VAL A 254 -0.66 -10.78 -14.05
CA VAL A 254 -1.51 -10.74 -12.83
C VAL A 254 -2.22 -12.07 -12.55
N ASN A 255 -2.73 -12.77 -13.58
CA ASN A 255 -3.44 -14.04 -13.39
C ASN A 255 -2.50 -15.17 -12.92
N ASP A 256 -1.30 -15.25 -13.50
CA ASP A 256 -0.29 -16.22 -13.08
C ASP A 256 0.20 -15.93 -11.67
N ILE A 257 0.37 -14.65 -11.33
CA ILE A 257 0.75 -14.19 -9.99
C ILE A 257 -0.31 -14.61 -8.97
N LYS A 258 -1.59 -14.33 -9.21
CA LYS A 258 -2.68 -14.65 -8.29
C LYS A 258 -2.74 -16.16 -8.03
N LYS A 259 -2.67 -16.99 -9.08
CA LYS A 259 -2.68 -18.44 -8.93
C LYS A 259 -1.51 -18.94 -8.07
N LYS A 260 -0.28 -18.49 -8.36
CA LYS A 260 0.90 -18.87 -7.57
C LYS A 260 0.79 -18.44 -6.11
N HIS A 261 0.36 -17.21 -5.86
CA HIS A 261 0.24 -16.68 -4.50
C HIS A 261 -0.81 -17.45 -3.69
N TYR A 262 -1.93 -17.83 -4.30
CA TYR A 262 -2.93 -18.69 -3.67
C TYR A 262 -2.33 -20.04 -3.25
N GLU A 263 -1.60 -20.71 -4.16
CA GLU A 263 -0.93 -21.98 -3.88
C GLU A 263 0.09 -21.84 -2.73
N TYR A 264 0.86 -20.76 -2.71
CA TYR A 264 1.86 -20.48 -1.68
C TYR A 264 1.22 -20.19 -0.33
N LYS A 265 0.20 -19.33 -0.30
CA LYS A 265 -0.55 -19.03 0.92
C LYS A 265 -1.22 -20.28 1.47
N LYS A 266 -1.88 -21.05 0.60
CA LYS A 266 -2.52 -22.33 0.98
C LYS A 266 -1.51 -23.28 1.62
N LEU A 267 -0.34 -23.47 1.00
CA LEU A 267 0.70 -24.35 1.52
C LEU A 267 1.18 -23.89 2.92
N ILE A 268 1.42 -22.59 3.11
CA ILE A 268 1.83 -22.04 4.42
C ILE A 268 0.72 -22.24 5.46
N VAL A 269 -0.53 -21.93 5.12
CA VAL A 269 -1.67 -22.09 6.04
C VAL A 269 -1.85 -23.56 6.43
N ASP A 270 -1.88 -24.47 5.46
CA ASP A 270 -2.06 -25.91 5.72
C ASP A 270 -0.95 -26.48 6.63
N GLU A 271 0.31 -26.06 6.38
CA GLU A 271 1.46 -26.61 7.09
C GLU A 271 1.69 -25.98 8.48
N LEU A 272 1.40 -24.70 8.64
CA LEU A 272 1.68 -24.01 9.90
C LEU A 272 0.47 -23.98 10.85
N SER A 273 -0.78 -24.09 10.36
CA SER A 273 -1.96 -24.16 11.24
C SER A 273 -1.99 -25.43 12.09
N SER A 274 -1.23 -26.44 11.72
CA SER A 274 -1.08 -27.68 12.52
C SER A 274 -0.15 -27.52 13.73
N LEU A 275 0.63 -26.45 13.79
CA LEU A 275 1.54 -26.16 14.89
C LEU A 275 0.77 -25.52 16.04
N GLU A 276 0.93 -26.09 17.23
CA GLU A 276 0.33 -25.57 18.45
C GLU A 276 0.79 -24.11 18.69
N HIS A 277 -0.10 -23.25 19.16
CA HIS A 277 0.16 -21.83 19.41
C HIS A 277 0.48 -20.95 18.19
N VAL A 278 0.57 -21.48 16.98
CA VAL A 278 0.70 -20.65 15.77
C VAL A 278 -0.67 -20.11 15.36
N VAL A 279 -0.77 -18.80 15.20
CA VAL A 279 -2.02 -18.13 14.79
C VAL A 279 -1.84 -17.49 13.42
N ILE A 280 -2.67 -17.89 12.46
CA ILE A 280 -2.71 -17.31 11.13
C ILE A 280 -3.71 -16.14 11.13
N ASN A 281 -3.21 -14.91 11.04
CA ASN A 281 -4.04 -13.70 11.04
C ASN A 281 -4.55 -13.30 9.65
N SER A 282 -4.10 -13.98 8.61
CA SER A 282 -4.49 -13.77 7.21
C SER A 282 -5.12 -15.06 6.66
N PRO A 283 -6.42 -15.29 6.88
CA PRO A 283 -7.07 -16.52 6.46
C PRO A 283 -7.05 -16.70 4.93
N LEU A 284 -7.24 -17.93 4.47
CA LEU A 284 -7.40 -18.27 3.06
C LEU A 284 -8.86 -18.04 2.64
N GLN A 285 -9.21 -16.78 2.39
CA GLN A 285 -10.55 -16.30 2.03
C GLN A 285 -10.48 -15.28 0.90
N ASN A 286 -11.56 -15.12 0.13
CA ASN A 286 -11.58 -14.27 -1.07
C ASN A 286 -11.43 -12.77 -0.78
N ASP A 287 -11.70 -12.35 0.44
CA ASP A 287 -11.58 -10.97 0.92
C ASP A 287 -10.20 -10.65 1.54
N PHE A 288 -9.24 -11.57 1.35
CA PHE A 288 -7.84 -11.36 1.68
C PHE A 288 -6.95 -11.64 0.47
N VAL A 289 -6.03 -10.74 0.17
CA VAL A 289 -5.03 -10.98 -0.89
C VAL A 289 -4.10 -12.14 -0.52
N ASP A 290 -3.78 -12.96 -1.52
CA ASP A 290 -2.94 -14.14 -1.28
C ASP A 290 -1.44 -13.82 -1.16
N SER A 291 -1.04 -12.62 -1.54
CA SER A 291 0.38 -12.20 -1.50
C SER A 291 0.88 -11.77 -0.12
N ILE A 292 0.02 -11.71 0.89
CA ILE A 292 0.34 -11.22 2.25
C ILE A 292 -0.19 -12.22 3.28
N ILE A 293 0.69 -12.67 4.17
CA ILE A 293 0.34 -13.54 5.29
C ILE A 293 0.93 -12.95 6.57
N ASN A 294 0.09 -12.75 7.56
CA ASN A 294 0.50 -12.41 8.92
C ASN A 294 0.36 -13.63 9.81
N ILE A 295 1.42 -13.97 10.53
CA ILE A 295 1.52 -15.14 11.41
C ILE A 295 1.96 -14.65 12.76
N SER A 296 1.28 -15.05 13.83
CA SER A 296 1.66 -14.78 15.22
C SER A 296 2.12 -16.06 15.91
N LEU A 297 3.17 -15.92 16.70
CA LEU A 297 3.64 -16.93 17.65
C LEU A 297 3.65 -16.25 19.04
N PRO A 298 2.57 -16.38 19.83
CA PRO A 298 2.44 -15.68 21.11
C PRO A 298 3.59 -16.06 22.06
N LYS A 299 3.96 -15.14 22.93
CA LYS A 299 5.09 -15.19 23.87
C LYS A 299 6.49 -15.17 23.24
N ILE A 300 6.63 -15.31 21.92
CA ILE A 300 7.90 -15.12 21.21
C ILE A 300 7.88 -13.75 20.52
N LYS A 301 8.89 -12.93 20.77
CA LYS A 301 8.98 -11.63 20.08
C LYS A 301 9.24 -11.83 18.58
N GLY A 302 8.54 -11.08 17.74
CA GLY A 302 8.69 -11.12 16.28
C GLY A 302 10.13 -10.91 15.81
N GLU A 303 10.90 -10.07 16.52
CA GLU A 303 12.33 -9.88 16.25
C GLU A 303 13.15 -11.18 16.46
N ALA A 304 12.80 -12.00 17.46
CA ALA A 304 13.48 -13.27 17.68
C ALA A 304 13.20 -14.27 16.55
N ILE A 305 11.94 -14.29 16.06
CA ILE A 305 11.57 -15.12 14.90
C ILE A 305 12.32 -14.67 13.65
N ILE A 306 12.36 -13.35 13.39
CA ILE A 306 13.08 -12.81 12.23
C ILE A 306 14.58 -13.09 12.33
N ASN A 307 15.20 -12.93 13.49
CA ASN A 307 16.61 -13.22 13.65
C ASN A 307 16.93 -14.69 13.36
N ALA A 308 16.12 -15.62 13.86
CA ALA A 308 16.27 -17.05 13.57
C ALA A 308 16.13 -17.37 12.07
N LEU A 309 15.18 -16.72 11.37
CA LEU A 309 15.02 -16.86 9.93
C LEU A 309 16.16 -16.20 9.14
N ASN A 310 16.64 -15.03 9.57
CA ASN A 310 17.77 -14.32 8.96
C ASN A 310 19.07 -15.12 9.03
N GLU A 311 19.33 -15.84 10.13
CA GLU A 311 20.47 -16.77 10.25
C GLU A 311 20.45 -17.87 9.17
N ARG A 312 19.27 -18.16 8.63
CA ARG A 312 19.05 -19.12 7.53
C ARG A 312 18.82 -18.41 6.16
N GLU A 313 19.21 -17.14 6.06
CA GLU A 313 19.07 -16.31 4.85
C GLU A 313 17.63 -16.15 4.34
N ILE A 314 16.62 -16.15 5.23
CA ILE A 314 15.22 -15.94 4.91
C ILE A 314 14.76 -14.59 5.48
N MET A 315 14.41 -13.66 4.58
CA MET A 315 14.02 -12.29 4.90
C MET A 315 12.50 -12.16 4.95
N VAL A 316 11.96 -11.90 6.14
CA VAL A 316 10.56 -11.55 6.40
C VAL A 316 10.50 -10.26 7.23
N SER A 317 9.32 -9.70 7.49
CA SER A 317 9.18 -8.46 8.25
C SER A 317 8.51 -8.67 9.59
N THR A 318 8.89 -7.89 10.63
CA THR A 318 8.02 -7.71 11.79
C THR A 318 6.87 -6.80 11.40
N THR A 319 5.77 -6.90 12.14
CA THR A 319 4.67 -5.94 12.04
C THR A 319 4.78 -4.84 13.09
N SER A 320 5.61 -5.01 14.12
CA SER A 320 6.00 -3.96 15.05
C SER A 320 7.00 -3.02 14.39
N ALA A 321 6.71 -1.71 14.40
CA ALA A 321 7.63 -0.71 13.88
C ALA A 321 8.85 -0.59 14.82
N CYS A 322 9.96 -1.21 14.43
CA CYS A 322 11.28 -0.92 15.00
C CYS A 322 11.81 0.44 14.50
N SER A 323 11.04 1.51 14.62
CA SER A 323 11.53 2.86 14.39
C SER A 323 11.33 3.68 15.64
N SER A 324 12.41 3.82 16.40
CA SER A 324 12.56 4.62 17.60
C SER A 324 12.38 3.89 18.95
N ARG A 325 13.12 4.34 19.91
CA ARG A 325 13.31 3.89 21.31
C ARG A 325 12.04 3.70 22.16
N THR A 326 10.83 3.75 21.55
CA THR A 326 9.53 3.51 22.17
C THR A 326 8.82 2.38 21.45
N PHE A 327 8.51 1.32 22.20
CA PHE A 327 7.74 0.18 21.74
C PHE A 327 6.29 0.63 21.45
N HIS A 328 5.90 0.67 20.16
CA HIS A 328 4.52 0.87 19.76
C HIS A 328 3.95 -0.43 19.20
N LEU A 329 2.88 -0.93 19.83
CA LEU A 329 2.09 -2.03 19.27
C LEU A 329 1.60 -1.64 17.87
N ASN A 330 1.56 -2.61 16.95
CA ASN A 330 0.97 -2.38 15.64
C ASN A 330 -0.51 -2.05 15.77
N GLU A 331 -0.87 -0.79 15.47
CA GLU A 331 -2.23 -0.29 15.67
C GLU A 331 -3.26 -1.07 14.86
N ALA A 332 -2.92 -1.50 13.63
CA ALA A 332 -3.82 -2.27 12.78
C ALA A 332 -4.17 -3.66 13.36
N LEU A 333 -3.22 -4.33 14.00
CA LEU A 333 -3.46 -5.59 14.69
C LEU A 333 -4.19 -5.38 16.03
N TYR A 334 -3.86 -4.30 16.73
CA TYR A 334 -4.49 -3.95 18.01
C TYR A 334 -5.99 -3.66 17.85
N VAL A 335 -6.37 -2.85 16.86
CA VAL A 335 -7.79 -2.49 16.63
C VAL A 335 -8.64 -3.65 16.11
N ARG A 336 -8.01 -4.71 15.59
CA ARG A 336 -8.67 -6.00 15.29
C ARG A 336 -8.97 -6.83 16.53
N GLY A 337 -8.49 -6.43 17.71
CA GLY A 337 -8.67 -7.16 18.95
C GLY A 337 -7.68 -8.29 19.20
N LEU A 338 -6.54 -8.33 18.49
CA LEU A 338 -5.49 -9.29 18.79
C LEU A 338 -4.90 -9.02 20.17
N SER A 339 -4.57 -10.10 20.89
CA SER A 339 -3.88 -9.97 22.19
C SER A 339 -2.50 -9.33 21.99
N ARG A 340 -2.00 -8.69 23.04
CA ARG A 340 -0.66 -8.09 23.04
C ARG A 340 0.42 -9.11 22.63
N GLU A 341 0.34 -10.33 23.17
CA GLU A 341 1.28 -11.42 22.87
C GLU A 341 1.26 -11.79 21.39
N ASN A 342 0.07 -11.86 20.78
CA ASN A 342 -0.07 -12.12 19.33
C ASN A 342 0.52 -10.99 18.48
N ILE A 343 0.32 -9.73 18.89
CA ILE A 343 0.87 -8.57 18.17
C ILE A 343 2.40 -8.55 18.28
N GLU A 344 2.94 -8.72 19.49
CA GLU A 344 4.38 -8.75 19.73
C GLU A 344 5.09 -9.91 19.01
N GLY A 345 4.43 -11.07 18.89
CA GLY A 345 4.93 -12.27 18.22
C GLY A 345 4.57 -12.34 16.74
N SER A 346 4.08 -11.27 16.11
CA SER A 346 3.65 -11.34 14.73
C SER A 346 4.76 -11.02 13.74
N ILE A 347 4.81 -11.81 12.66
CA ILE A 347 5.62 -11.59 11.48
C ILE A 347 4.72 -11.50 10.24
N ARG A 348 5.23 -10.84 9.19
CA ARG A 348 4.58 -10.80 7.89
C ARG A 348 5.46 -11.44 6.84
N VAL A 349 4.89 -12.41 6.13
CA VAL A 349 5.45 -13.04 4.94
C VAL A 349 4.74 -12.49 3.72
N SER A 350 5.46 -12.10 2.68
CA SER A 350 4.83 -11.56 1.47
C SER A 350 5.57 -11.93 0.20
N PHE A 351 4.80 -12.29 -0.82
CA PHE A 351 5.27 -12.81 -2.10
C PHE A 351 5.31 -11.74 -3.19
N SER A 352 6.10 -12.04 -4.22
CA SER A 352 6.11 -11.32 -5.49
C SER A 352 6.06 -12.30 -6.67
N TYR A 353 6.02 -11.76 -7.89
CA TYR A 353 6.11 -12.57 -9.10
C TYR A 353 7.37 -13.46 -9.13
N GLU A 354 8.50 -12.98 -8.61
CA GLU A 354 9.77 -13.69 -8.61
C GLU A 354 9.88 -14.78 -7.53
N THR A 355 8.98 -14.80 -6.54
CA THR A 355 8.96 -15.82 -5.50
C THR A 355 8.73 -17.21 -6.09
N LYS A 356 9.53 -18.20 -5.68
CA LYS A 356 9.47 -19.57 -6.16
C LYS A 356 8.89 -20.51 -5.10
N LEU A 357 8.26 -21.59 -5.54
CA LEU A 357 7.68 -22.60 -4.64
C LEU A 357 8.72 -23.20 -3.68
N GLU A 358 9.93 -23.42 -4.16
CA GLU A 358 11.05 -23.97 -3.38
C GLU A 358 11.45 -23.03 -2.23
N GLU A 359 11.35 -21.70 -2.45
CA GLU A 359 11.63 -20.71 -1.41
C GLU A 359 10.55 -20.73 -0.32
N VAL A 360 9.29 -20.90 -0.72
CA VAL A 360 8.16 -21.05 0.22
C VAL A 360 8.28 -22.35 1.03
N LYS A 361 8.60 -23.46 0.39
CA LYS A 361 8.84 -24.76 1.06
C LYS A 361 10.01 -24.64 2.05
N LYS A 362 11.09 -23.96 1.65
CA LYS A 362 12.24 -23.75 2.53
C LYS A 362 11.92 -22.85 3.73
N PHE A 363 11.09 -21.82 3.53
CA PHE A 363 10.58 -21.03 4.65
C PHE A 363 9.81 -21.91 5.65
N ILE A 364 8.88 -22.73 5.18
CA ILE A 364 8.08 -23.61 6.03
C ILE A 364 8.97 -24.59 6.80
N GLU A 365 9.92 -25.25 6.11
CA GLU A 365 10.89 -26.18 6.72
C GLU A 365 11.66 -25.50 7.86
N VAL A 366 12.24 -24.33 7.58
CA VAL A 366 13.06 -23.59 8.56
C VAL A 366 12.20 -23.07 9.71
N PHE A 367 11.00 -22.53 9.43
CA PHE A 367 10.09 -22.08 10.48
C PHE A 367 9.70 -23.20 11.44
N LYS A 368 9.38 -24.41 10.91
CA LYS A 368 9.07 -25.59 11.72
C LYS A 368 10.28 -26.06 12.54
N ASP A 369 11.47 -26.05 11.93
CA ASP A 369 12.73 -26.45 12.61
C ASP A 369 13.01 -25.53 13.80
N GLU A 370 12.93 -24.20 13.61
CA GLU A 370 13.11 -23.21 14.68
C GLU A 370 11.99 -23.29 15.73
N TYR A 371 10.74 -23.53 15.29
CA TYR A 371 9.61 -23.72 16.20
C TYR A 371 9.87 -24.89 17.15
N TYR A 372 10.22 -26.09 16.66
CA TYR A 372 10.44 -27.27 17.48
C TYR A 372 11.70 -27.20 18.33
N LYS A 373 12.77 -26.55 17.83
CA LYS A 373 14.06 -26.50 18.53
C LYS A 373 14.15 -25.41 19.59
N LYS A 374 13.46 -24.28 19.39
CA LYS A 374 13.63 -23.10 20.24
C LYS A 374 12.34 -22.55 20.81
N PHE A 375 11.28 -22.44 19.99
CA PHE A 375 10.12 -21.62 20.37
C PHE A 375 9.09 -22.40 21.17
N LYS A 376 8.86 -23.67 20.87
CA LYS A 376 7.85 -24.50 21.56
C LYS A 376 8.13 -24.60 23.06
N GLU A 377 9.35 -24.92 23.45
CA GLU A 377 9.74 -25.02 24.86
C GLU A 377 9.56 -23.71 25.63
N VAL A 378 9.94 -22.56 25.01
CA VAL A 378 9.75 -21.21 25.60
C VAL A 378 8.26 -20.91 25.81
N ILE A 379 7.40 -21.26 24.85
CA ILE A 379 5.96 -21.02 24.94
C ILE A 379 5.34 -21.87 26.05
N GLU A 380 5.73 -23.14 26.15
CA GLU A 380 5.19 -24.09 27.14
C GLU A 380 5.70 -23.81 28.57
N SER A 381 6.96 -23.42 28.72
CA SER A 381 7.56 -23.11 30.04
C SER A 381 7.05 -21.82 30.66
N GLY A 382 6.51 -20.92 29.85
CA GLY A 382 6.00 -19.63 30.33
C GLY A 382 7.08 -18.66 30.82
N ILE A 383 8.35 -18.90 30.46
CA ILE A 383 9.53 -18.10 30.83
C ILE A 383 9.73 -16.95 29.85
#